data_799e0dc032616dea101af65506793c3a
#
_entry.id   799e0dc032616dea101af65506793c3a
#
_cell.length_a   1.000
_cell.length_b   1.000
_cell.length_c   1.000
_cell.angle_alpha   90.00
_cell.angle_beta   90.00
_cell.angle_gamma   90.00
#
_symmetry.space_group_name_H-M   'P 1'
#
loop_
_entity.id
_entity.type
_entity.pdbx_description
1 polymer ?
#
loop_
_entity_poly.entity_id
_entity_poly.type
_entity_poly.pdbx_seq_one_letter_code
_entity_poly.pdbx_strand_id
1 'polypeptide(L)'
;MRTVIITDGRYRSAIAAAREFGRAGYDVIVTEARADMHSDPPVFSSKYARGAWVDGSVSDPGYSDRLLEFVRAHDRPVLFTTGAATQRTVSGAKALFAEVSDFIIADPEVLDALNDKCRVHEAARKLGLPVPEQYESEPERYPVIVKPRCGEAHGLKAGDRYAVANDPEELAAALERFRRYDPSPIIQEKVEGDGEGVSVLMAEGSRLVRAICHRRLREFPASGGPSTCCVTEYDADKVREAAELLSYFGFSGLAMVEFKGGRILEVNPRVWGTFPLTVFAGAGFCESYAREASGEHVAYAERNYETGLRMRFAVNDLAASADLLRRGRVAAGLTGILDLFRVPEGLRDPGDKKAFRRYIRSYLSR
;
A
#
# COMPACT_ATOMS: atom_id res chain seq x y z
N MET A 1 -29.39 4.63 1.00
CA MET A 1 -27.95 4.98 1.15
C MET A 1 -27.20 3.67 1.04
N ARG A 2 -26.22 3.55 0.14
CA ARG A 2 -25.52 2.30 -0.08
C ARG A 2 -24.49 2.04 1.01
N THR A 3 -24.37 0.80 1.48
CA THR A 3 -23.38 0.41 2.50
C THR A 3 -22.04 0.09 1.87
N VAL A 4 -20.95 0.55 2.50
CA VAL A 4 -19.57 0.15 2.22
C VAL A 4 -19.01 -0.52 3.46
N ILE A 5 -18.46 -1.73 3.32
CA ILE A 5 -17.71 -2.42 4.37
C ILE A 5 -16.23 -2.30 4.05
N ILE A 6 -15.49 -1.59 4.92
CA ILE A 6 -14.04 -1.45 4.86
C ILE A 6 -13.44 -2.42 5.85
N THR A 7 -12.51 -3.27 5.43
CA THR A 7 -11.82 -4.19 6.34
C THR A 7 -10.54 -3.58 6.93
N ASP A 8 -10.00 -4.22 7.97
CA ASP A 8 -8.69 -3.92 8.55
C ASP A 8 -8.57 -2.48 9.08
N GLY A 9 -9.48 -2.09 9.96
CA GLY A 9 -9.59 -0.76 10.57
C GLY A 9 -8.33 -0.25 11.28
N ARG A 10 -7.37 -1.14 11.57
CA ARG A 10 -6.07 -0.82 12.15
C ARG A 10 -5.21 0.06 11.26
N TYR A 11 -5.43 0.04 9.94
CA TYR A 11 -4.60 0.76 8.98
C TYR A 11 -5.04 2.21 8.80
N ARG A 12 -4.08 3.09 8.60
CA ARG A 12 -4.34 4.51 8.28
C ARG A 12 -5.10 4.72 6.98
N SER A 13 -4.98 3.78 6.04
CA SER A 13 -5.75 3.73 4.79
C SER A 13 -7.24 3.57 5.06
N ALA A 14 -7.64 2.77 6.05
CA ALA A 14 -9.04 2.62 6.44
C ALA A 14 -9.65 3.92 6.98
N ILE A 15 -8.87 4.73 7.73
CA ILE A 15 -9.33 6.06 8.19
C ILE A 15 -9.60 6.98 7.00
N ALA A 16 -8.67 7.00 6.03
CA ALA A 16 -8.79 7.84 4.85
C ALA A 16 -9.96 7.41 3.96
N ALA A 17 -10.09 6.10 3.71
CA ALA A 17 -11.20 5.53 2.93
C ALA A 17 -12.55 5.80 3.59
N ALA A 18 -12.68 5.59 4.92
CA ALA A 18 -13.91 5.85 5.64
C ALA A 18 -14.37 7.30 5.52
N ARG A 19 -13.43 8.23 5.53
CA ARG A 19 -13.73 9.66 5.34
C ARG A 19 -14.17 10.00 3.92
N GLU A 20 -13.50 9.43 2.91
CA GLU A 20 -13.85 9.66 1.50
C GLU A 20 -15.24 9.10 1.21
N PHE A 21 -15.50 7.83 1.55
CA PHE A 21 -16.83 7.22 1.38
C PHE A 21 -17.92 7.94 2.18
N GLY A 22 -17.65 8.28 3.45
CA GLY A 22 -18.63 8.97 4.29
C GLY A 22 -18.97 10.38 3.80
N ARG A 23 -18.00 11.12 3.20
CA ARG A 23 -18.26 12.41 2.55
C ARG A 23 -19.03 12.25 1.24
N ALA A 24 -18.84 11.15 0.53
CA ALA A 24 -19.59 10.80 -0.67
C ALA A 24 -21.01 10.29 -0.38
N GLY A 25 -21.40 10.20 0.91
CA GLY A 25 -22.76 9.85 1.33
C GLY A 25 -23.03 8.35 1.47
N TYR A 26 -21.99 7.51 1.54
CA TYR A 26 -22.15 6.08 1.84
C TYR A 26 -22.37 5.85 3.34
N ASP A 27 -23.10 4.77 3.69
CA ASP A 27 -23.13 4.22 5.05
C ASP A 27 -21.89 3.35 5.24
N VAL A 28 -20.93 3.81 6.05
CA VAL A 28 -19.62 3.17 6.18
C VAL A 28 -19.56 2.33 7.43
N ILE A 29 -19.27 1.04 7.28
CA ILE A 29 -18.93 0.11 8.34
C ILE A 29 -17.46 -0.25 8.19
N VAL A 30 -16.69 -0.16 9.29
CA VAL A 30 -15.30 -0.60 9.28
C VAL A 30 -15.15 -1.81 10.19
N THR A 31 -14.61 -2.90 9.64
CA THR A 31 -14.37 -4.13 10.41
C THR A 31 -12.91 -4.27 10.83
N GLU A 32 -12.73 -5.02 11.92
CA GLU A 32 -11.41 -5.46 12.37
C GLU A 32 -11.50 -6.89 12.94
N ALA A 33 -10.45 -7.69 12.74
CA ALA A 33 -10.34 -9.02 13.33
C ALA A 33 -10.10 -8.94 14.84
N ARG A 34 -10.98 -9.55 15.62
CA ARG A 34 -11.00 -9.43 17.09
C ARG A 34 -9.70 -9.88 17.74
N ALA A 35 -9.13 -10.98 17.30
CA ALA A 35 -7.92 -11.55 17.89
C ALA A 35 -6.64 -10.82 17.48
N ASP A 36 -6.68 -9.98 16.43
CA ASP A 36 -5.50 -9.26 15.94
C ASP A 36 -5.25 -7.94 16.66
N MET A 37 -6.19 -7.48 17.49
CA MET A 37 -6.06 -6.22 18.22
C MET A 37 -6.59 -6.30 19.65
N HIS A 38 -5.86 -5.66 20.57
CA HIS A 38 -6.24 -5.58 21.98
C HIS A 38 -7.10 -4.34 22.32
N SER A 39 -7.26 -3.41 21.37
CA SER A 39 -8.04 -2.19 21.56
C SER A 39 -8.72 -1.78 20.26
N ASP A 40 -9.79 -0.97 20.36
CA ASP A 40 -10.48 -0.52 19.18
C ASP A 40 -9.55 0.22 18.20
N PRO A 41 -9.64 -0.08 16.89
CA PRO A 41 -8.94 0.66 15.86
C PRO A 41 -9.25 2.17 15.89
N PRO A 42 -8.29 3.02 15.52
CA PRO A 42 -8.52 4.47 15.51
C PRO A 42 -9.74 4.91 14.68
N VAL A 43 -10.01 4.24 13.57
CA VAL A 43 -11.13 4.54 12.68
C VAL A 43 -12.50 4.35 13.33
N PHE A 44 -12.64 3.47 14.34
CA PHE A 44 -13.90 3.29 15.09
C PHE A 44 -14.33 4.55 15.84
N SER A 45 -13.44 5.51 16.01
CA SER A 45 -13.74 6.81 16.59
C SER A 45 -14.07 7.88 15.53
N SER A 46 -14.10 7.53 14.25
CA SER A 46 -14.48 8.43 13.17
C SER A 46 -15.99 8.69 13.17
N LYS A 47 -16.39 9.94 12.89
CA LYS A 47 -17.81 10.26 12.70
C LYS A 47 -18.39 9.73 11.39
N TYR A 48 -17.52 9.30 10.47
CA TYR A 48 -17.90 8.82 9.15
C TYR A 48 -18.08 7.29 9.09
N ALA A 49 -17.80 6.58 10.19
CA ALA A 49 -17.86 5.13 10.18
C ALA A 49 -18.41 4.55 11.46
N ARG A 50 -19.09 3.42 11.36
CA ARG A 50 -19.43 2.54 12.48
C ARG A 50 -18.40 1.43 12.54
N GLY A 51 -17.81 1.20 13.72
CA GLY A 51 -16.88 0.10 13.94
C GLY A 51 -17.60 -1.22 14.19
N ALA A 52 -17.09 -2.31 13.67
CA ALA A 52 -17.56 -3.66 13.93
C ALA A 52 -16.38 -4.64 14.08
N TRP A 53 -16.60 -5.70 14.85
CA TRP A 53 -15.60 -6.74 15.04
C TRP A 53 -16.02 -8.00 14.29
N VAL A 54 -15.06 -8.64 13.63
CA VAL A 54 -15.17 -10.00 13.13
C VAL A 54 -14.37 -10.90 14.06
N ASP A 55 -14.97 -11.97 14.55
CA ASP A 55 -14.31 -12.84 15.52
C ASP A 55 -13.12 -13.60 14.92
N GLY A 56 -12.13 -13.89 15.76
CA GLY A 56 -10.91 -14.57 15.37
C GLY A 56 -9.83 -13.66 14.78
N SER A 57 -8.76 -14.27 14.28
CA SER A 57 -7.66 -13.63 13.55
C SER A 57 -7.84 -13.81 12.03
N VAL A 58 -7.32 -12.87 11.24
CA VAL A 58 -7.29 -13.01 9.77
C VAL A 58 -6.53 -14.27 9.32
N SER A 59 -5.60 -14.76 10.15
CA SER A 59 -4.86 -16.00 9.88
C SER A 59 -5.61 -17.29 10.23
N ASP A 60 -6.77 -17.20 10.89
CA ASP A 60 -7.54 -18.39 11.24
C ASP A 60 -8.21 -19.02 10.03
N PRO A 61 -8.21 -20.35 9.88
CA PRO A 61 -8.85 -21.03 8.76
C PRO A 61 -10.33 -20.68 8.54
N GLY A 62 -11.08 -20.44 9.64
CA GLY A 62 -12.51 -20.08 9.58
C GLY A 62 -12.80 -18.57 9.47
N TYR A 63 -11.78 -17.72 9.32
CA TYR A 63 -12.00 -16.27 9.25
C TYR A 63 -12.79 -15.86 8.00
N SER A 64 -12.55 -16.53 6.88
CA SER A 64 -13.29 -16.31 5.63
C SER A 64 -14.79 -16.45 5.81
N ASP A 65 -15.23 -17.52 6.49
CA ASP A 65 -16.65 -17.80 6.70
C ASP A 65 -17.29 -16.76 7.63
N ARG A 66 -16.61 -16.38 8.71
CA ARG A 66 -17.08 -15.35 9.63
C ARG A 66 -17.19 -13.97 8.97
N LEU A 67 -16.21 -13.60 8.13
CA LEU A 67 -16.28 -12.35 7.36
C LEU A 67 -17.41 -12.41 6.33
N LEU A 68 -17.57 -13.52 5.64
CA LEU A 68 -18.65 -13.74 4.67
C LEU A 68 -20.03 -13.63 5.32
N GLU A 69 -20.21 -14.25 6.49
CA GLU A 69 -21.45 -14.14 7.27
C GLU A 69 -21.73 -12.69 7.68
N PHE A 70 -20.70 -11.98 8.16
CA PHE A 70 -20.82 -10.56 8.48
C PHE A 70 -21.25 -9.74 7.26
N VAL A 71 -20.64 -9.96 6.10
CA VAL A 71 -20.97 -9.23 4.85
C VAL A 71 -22.39 -9.57 4.40
N ARG A 72 -22.79 -10.83 4.46
CA ARG A 72 -24.15 -11.33 4.09
C ARG A 72 -25.27 -10.71 4.93
N ALA A 73 -24.98 -10.30 6.17
CA ALA A 73 -25.96 -9.63 7.03
C ALA A 73 -26.33 -8.19 6.54
N HIS A 74 -25.70 -7.71 5.46
CA HIS A 74 -25.94 -6.40 4.88
C HIS A 74 -26.44 -6.53 3.44
N ASP A 75 -27.31 -5.60 3.00
CA ASP A 75 -27.91 -5.63 1.67
C ASP A 75 -26.87 -5.26 0.59
N ARG A 76 -26.22 -6.29 0.04
CA ARG A 76 -25.22 -6.25 -1.04
C ARG A 76 -24.26 -5.03 -0.92
N PRO A 77 -23.42 -4.95 0.13
CA PRO A 77 -22.53 -3.85 0.35
C PRO A 77 -21.38 -3.83 -0.66
N VAL A 78 -20.75 -2.68 -0.85
CA VAL A 78 -19.43 -2.61 -1.47
C VAL A 78 -18.40 -3.08 -0.45
N LEU A 79 -17.59 -4.07 -0.80
CA LEU A 79 -16.50 -4.58 0.05
C LEU A 79 -15.17 -3.95 -0.39
N PHE A 80 -14.53 -3.21 0.52
CA PHE A 80 -13.27 -2.51 0.30
C PHE A 80 -12.21 -3.01 1.28
N THR A 81 -11.27 -3.81 0.79
CA THR A 81 -10.21 -4.40 1.63
C THR A 81 -8.98 -3.47 1.71
N THR A 82 -8.50 -3.18 2.92
CA THR A 82 -7.29 -2.36 3.09
C THR A 82 -6.05 -3.15 3.50
N GLY A 83 -6.23 -4.39 3.99
CA GLY A 83 -5.15 -5.30 4.39
C GLY A 83 -4.90 -6.40 3.37
N ALA A 84 -3.63 -6.74 3.13
CA ALA A 84 -3.25 -7.78 2.18
C ALA A 84 -3.80 -9.17 2.58
N ALA A 85 -3.77 -9.50 3.87
CA ALA A 85 -4.24 -10.80 4.35
C ALA A 85 -5.75 -10.96 4.14
N THR A 86 -6.54 -9.96 4.52
CA THR A 86 -8.00 -9.98 4.30
C THR A 86 -8.35 -9.96 2.80
N GLN A 87 -7.63 -9.18 2.00
CA GLN A 87 -7.80 -9.20 0.54
C GLN A 87 -7.57 -10.60 -0.03
N ARG A 88 -6.52 -11.29 0.43
CA ARG A 88 -6.22 -12.67 0.00
C ARG A 88 -7.30 -13.65 0.44
N THR A 89 -7.84 -13.48 1.65
CA THR A 89 -8.99 -14.26 2.15
C THR A 89 -10.21 -14.09 1.24
N VAL A 90 -10.56 -12.85 0.90
CA VAL A 90 -11.70 -12.56 0.00
C VAL A 90 -11.43 -13.09 -1.41
N SER A 91 -10.22 -12.91 -1.95
CA SER A 91 -9.82 -13.43 -3.25
C SER A 91 -9.93 -14.95 -3.31
N GLY A 92 -9.48 -15.66 -2.27
CA GLY A 92 -9.55 -17.13 -2.19
C GLY A 92 -10.98 -17.69 -2.14
N ALA A 93 -11.95 -16.90 -1.67
CA ALA A 93 -13.36 -17.24 -1.62
C ALA A 93 -14.21 -16.34 -2.53
N LYS A 94 -13.61 -15.82 -3.61
CA LYS A 94 -14.16 -14.75 -4.46
C LYS A 94 -15.59 -15.01 -4.92
N ALA A 95 -15.90 -16.25 -5.36
CA ALA A 95 -17.23 -16.63 -5.82
C ALA A 95 -18.30 -16.45 -4.73
N LEU A 96 -18.01 -16.88 -3.49
CA LEU A 96 -18.92 -16.76 -2.36
C LEU A 96 -19.17 -15.30 -1.95
N PHE A 97 -18.12 -14.47 -1.93
CA PHE A 97 -18.26 -13.04 -1.65
C PHE A 97 -19.01 -12.29 -2.75
N ALA A 98 -18.84 -12.69 -4.03
CA ALA A 98 -19.53 -12.07 -5.17
C ALA A 98 -21.04 -12.31 -5.16
N GLU A 99 -21.53 -13.37 -4.50
CA GLU A 99 -22.96 -13.60 -4.33
C GLU A 99 -23.62 -12.54 -3.44
N VAL A 100 -22.88 -11.96 -2.48
CA VAL A 100 -23.44 -11.13 -1.42
C VAL A 100 -22.89 -9.69 -1.36
N SER A 101 -21.87 -9.36 -2.14
CA SER A 101 -21.22 -8.03 -2.14
C SER A 101 -20.65 -7.68 -3.50
N ASP A 102 -20.37 -6.41 -3.69
CA ASP A 102 -19.70 -5.87 -4.87
C ASP A 102 -18.28 -5.46 -4.54
N PHE A 103 -17.30 -5.90 -5.32
CA PHE A 103 -15.88 -5.58 -5.12
C PHE A 103 -15.07 -5.79 -6.39
N ILE A 104 -13.85 -5.24 -6.41
CA ILE A 104 -12.86 -5.43 -7.49
C ILE A 104 -11.59 -5.97 -6.84
N ILE A 105 -11.36 -7.26 -6.91
CA ILE A 105 -10.18 -7.94 -6.38
C ILE A 105 -9.73 -8.99 -7.40
N ALA A 106 -8.44 -8.99 -7.72
CA ALA A 106 -7.85 -9.97 -8.63
C ALA A 106 -7.90 -11.38 -8.03
N ASP A 107 -7.79 -12.40 -8.88
CA ASP A 107 -7.73 -13.80 -8.49
C ASP A 107 -6.44 -14.11 -7.69
N PRO A 108 -6.43 -15.16 -6.85
CA PRO A 108 -5.29 -15.47 -5.99
C PRO A 108 -3.97 -15.62 -6.74
N GLU A 109 -4.00 -16.27 -7.92
CA GLU A 109 -2.82 -16.52 -8.75
C GLU A 109 -2.21 -15.21 -9.29
N VAL A 110 -3.05 -14.22 -9.60
CA VAL A 110 -2.63 -12.89 -10.04
C VAL A 110 -2.01 -12.11 -8.87
N LEU A 111 -2.65 -12.17 -7.68
CA LEU A 111 -2.08 -11.56 -6.47
C LEU A 111 -0.72 -12.17 -6.10
N ASP A 112 -0.58 -13.50 -6.20
CA ASP A 112 0.67 -14.20 -5.94
C ASP A 112 1.75 -13.84 -6.94
N ALA A 113 1.39 -13.75 -8.22
CA ALA A 113 2.32 -13.35 -9.27
C ALA A 113 2.86 -11.93 -9.07
N LEU A 114 2.00 -10.99 -8.70
CA LEU A 114 2.38 -9.60 -8.47
C LEU A 114 3.14 -9.37 -7.16
N ASN A 115 2.96 -10.25 -6.16
CA ASN A 115 3.75 -10.22 -4.93
C ASN A 115 5.16 -10.83 -5.11
N ASP A 116 5.40 -11.63 -6.15
CA ASP A 116 6.70 -12.20 -6.49
C ASP A 116 7.50 -11.22 -7.36
N LYS A 117 8.54 -10.62 -6.77
CA LYS A 117 9.39 -9.63 -7.45
C LYS A 117 10.11 -10.20 -8.69
N CYS A 118 10.46 -11.48 -8.69
CA CYS A 118 11.09 -12.11 -9.86
C CYS A 118 10.10 -12.17 -11.03
N ARG A 119 8.86 -12.63 -10.78
CA ARG A 119 7.81 -12.68 -11.81
C ARG A 119 7.46 -11.30 -12.35
N VAL A 120 7.39 -10.29 -11.47
CA VAL A 120 7.17 -8.89 -11.85
C VAL A 120 8.29 -8.39 -12.74
N HIS A 121 9.56 -8.61 -12.37
CA HIS A 121 10.70 -8.15 -13.16
C HIS A 121 10.84 -8.92 -14.49
N GLU A 122 10.53 -10.21 -14.53
CA GLU A 122 10.50 -10.98 -15.78
C GLU A 122 9.44 -10.44 -16.75
N ALA A 123 8.24 -10.17 -16.24
CA ALA A 123 7.16 -9.58 -17.05
C ALA A 123 7.56 -8.18 -17.55
N ALA A 124 8.11 -7.34 -16.68
CA ALA A 124 8.57 -6.01 -17.04
C ALA A 124 9.64 -6.06 -18.14
N ARG A 125 10.63 -6.97 -18.05
CA ARG A 125 11.65 -7.15 -19.11
C ARG A 125 11.03 -7.58 -20.45
N LYS A 126 10.04 -8.49 -20.42
CA LYS A 126 9.33 -8.92 -21.65
C LYS A 126 8.58 -7.77 -22.32
N LEU A 127 8.12 -6.81 -21.53
CA LEU A 127 7.45 -5.59 -21.99
C LEU A 127 8.43 -4.46 -22.35
N GLY A 128 9.74 -4.66 -22.17
CA GLY A 128 10.75 -3.62 -22.38
C GLY A 128 10.75 -2.53 -21.30
N LEU A 129 10.11 -2.77 -20.16
CA LEU A 129 10.03 -1.82 -19.04
C LEU A 129 11.29 -1.88 -18.18
N PRO A 130 11.74 -0.72 -17.65
CA PRO A 130 12.98 -0.65 -16.89
C PRO A 130 12.86 -1.31 -15.51
N VAL A 131 13.74 -2.25 -15.21
CA VAL A 131 13.88 -2.91 -13.91
C VAL A 131 15.32 -2.89 -13.46
N PRO A 132 15.60 -3.06 -12.14
CA PRO A 132 16.97 -3.25 -11.67
C PRO A 132 17.62 -4.47 -12.30
N GLU A 133 18.92 -4.39 -12.53
CA GLU A 133 19.73 -5.57 -12.91
C GLU A 133 19.68 -6.59 -11.78
N GLN A 134 19.50 -7.86 -12.12
CA GLN A 134 19.51 -8.97 -11.18
C GLN A 134 20.68 -9.91 -11.50
N TYR A 135 21.32 -10.41 -10.46
CA TYR A 135 22.48 -11.29 -10.56
C TYR A 135 22.10 -12.69 -10.10
N GLU A 136 22.37 -13.69 -10.93
CA GLU A 136 22.18 -15.12 -10.60
C GLU A 136 23.37 -15.69 -9.84
N SER A 137 24.52 -15.02 -9.93
CA SER A 137 25.79 -15.37 -9.30
C SER A 137 26.41 -14.14 -8.63
N GLU A 138 27.72 -14.18 -8.40
CA GLU A 138 28.44 -13.04 -7.85
C GLU A 138 28.34 -11.82 -8.77
N PRO A 139 27.90 -10.64 -8.24
CA PRO A 139 27.75 -9.45 -9.03
C PRO A 139 29.09 -8.86 -9.44
N GLU A 140 29.15 -8.28 -10.63
CA GLU A 140 30.35 -7.60 -11.13
C GLU A 140 30.60 -6.25 -10.43
N ARG A 141 29.58 -5.69 -9.81
CA ARG A 141 29.61 -4.36 -9.18
C ARG A 141 28.90 -4.33 -7.83
N TYR A 142 29.45 -3.57 -6.91
CA TYR A 142 28.90 -3.29 -5.60
C TYR A 142 28.64 -1.76 -5.44
N PRO A 143 27.70 -1.33 -4.56
CA PRO A 143 26.89 -2.15 -3.68
C PRO A 143 25.68 -2.82 -4.37
N VAL A 144 25.23 -3.93 -3.81
CA VAL A 144 24.02 -4.64 -4.24
C VAL A 144 22.98 -4.71 -3.12
N ILE A 145 21.73 -5.00 -3.50
CA ILE A 145 20.63 -5.28 -2.58
C ILE A 145 20.34 -6.78 -2.57
N VAL A 146 20.23 -7.34 -1.37
CA VAL A 146 19.75 -8.71 -1.17
C VAL A 146 18.39 -8.67 -0.46
N LYS A 147 17.40 -9.36 -0.99
CA LYS A 147 16.04 -9.38 -0.44
C LYS A 147 15.28 -10.66 -0.81
N PRO A 148 14.26 -11.09 -0.02
CA PRO A 148 13.40 -12.20 -0.41
C PRO A 148 12.49 -11.79 -1.58
N ARG A 149 12.05 -12.78 -2.38
CA ARG A 149 11.11 -12.59 -3.51
C ARG A 149 9.80 -12.00 -3.03
N CYS A 150 9.22 -12.57 -1.96
CA CYS A 150 7.93 -12.20 -1.40
C CYS A 150 8.11 -11.63 0.01
N GLY A 151 8.59 -10.39 0.14
CA GLY A 151 8.97 -9.80 1.43
C GLY A 151 7.83 -9.67 2.45
N GLU A 152 6.57 -9.54 2.01
CA GLU A 152 5.42 -9.45 2.92
C GLU A 152 5.00 -10.80 3.52
N ALA A 153 5.28 -11.91 2.82
CA ALA A 153 4.92 -13.26 3.27
C ALA A 153 5.61 -13.69 4.58
N HIS A 154 6.70 -13.05 4.93
CA HIS A 154 7.55 -13.45 6.06
C HIS A 154 7.38 -12.60 7.32
N GLY A 155 6.43 -11.66 7.36
CA GLY A 155 6.19 -10.80 8.53
C GLY A 155 7.37 -9.90 8.92
N LEU A 156 8.37 -9.71 8.04
CA LEU A 156 9.56 -8.92 8.31
C LEU A 156 9.23 -7.44 8.47
N LYS A 157 9.84 -6.78 9.46
CA LYS A 157 9.77 -5.32 9.61
C LYS A 157 10.44 -4.64 8.42
N ALA A 158 10.00 -3.43 8.07
CA ALA A 158 10.48 -2.71 6.88
C ALA A 158 12.02 -2.66 6.76
N GLY A 159 12.74 -2.38 7.85
CA GLY A 159 14.20 -2.34 7.87
C GLY A 159 14.89 -3.70 7.74
N ASP A 160 14.13 -4.80 7.91
CA ASP A 160 14.64 -6.16 7.85
C ASP A 160 14.34 -6.87 6.53
N ARG A 161 13.62 -6.20 5.62
CA ARG A 161 13.17 -6.78 4.34
C ARG A 161 14.24 -6.83 3.27
N TYR A 162 15.37 -6.15 3.47
CA TYR A 162 16.52 -6.17 2.56
C TYR A 162 17.82 -5.92 3.32
N ALA A 163 18.94 -6.22 2.68
CA ALA A 163 20.26 -5.83 3.11
C ALA A 163 21.02 -5.19 1.94
N VAL A 164 21.88 -4.23 2.25
CA VAL A 164 22.88 -3.70 1.32
C VAL A 164 24.16 -4.50 1.54
N ALA A 165 24.77 -5.00 0.49
CA ALA A 165 26.10 -5.60 0.52
C ALA A 165 27.06 -4.74 -0.29
N ASN A 166 28.17 -4.32 0.31
CA ASN A 166 29.17 -3.46 -0.31
C ASN A 166 30.35 -4.24 -0.88
N ASP A 167 30.43 -5.51 -0.52
CA ASP A 167 31.50 -6.42 -0.92
C ASP A 167 31.01 -7.89 -0.89
N PRO A 168 31.83 -8.88 -1.36
CA PRO A 168 31.47 -10.30 -1.37
C PRO A 168 31.20 -10.89 0.03
N GLU A 169 31.88 -10.41 1.07
CA GLU A 169 31.71 -10.92 2.45
C GLU A 169 30.34 -10.50 3.01
N GLU A 170 29.96 -9.22 2.85
CA GLU A 170 28.64 -8.73 3.21
C GLU A 170 27.53 -9.41 2.38
N LEU A 171 27.79 -9.70 1.10
CA LEU A 171 26.86 -10.45 0.25
C LEU A 171 26.61 -11.85 0.80
N ALA A 172 27.68 -12.59 1.16
CA ALA A 172 27.55 -13.93 1.72
C ALA A 172 26.74 -13.93 3.03
N ALA A 173 27.00 -12.96 3.93
CA ALA A 173 26.26 -12.79 5.17
C ALA A 173 24.78 -12.46 4.93
N ALA A 174 24.49 -11.58 3.96
CA ALA A 174 23.12 -11.22 3.59
C ALA A 174 22.36 -12.41 3.00
N LEU A 175 22.99 -13.20 2.15
CA LEU A 175 22.39 -14.41 1.57
C LEU A 175 22.10 -15.45 2.65
N GLU A 176 23.01 -15.70 3.59
CA GLU A 176 22.77 -16.60 4.72
C GLU A 176 21.58 -16.16 5.56
N ARG A 177 21.50 -14.85 5.85
CA ARG A 177 20.38 -14.26 6.57
C ARG A 177 19.05 -14.52 5.88
N PHE A 178 18.93 -14.24 4.56
CA PHE A 178 17.68 -14.31 3.84
C PHE A 178 17.27 -15.71 3.40
N ARG A 179 18.20 -16.64 3.26
CA ARG A 179 17.90 -18.06 2.97
C ARG A 179 17.03 -18.73 4.04
N ARG A 180 16.98 -18.18 5.25
CA ARG A 180 16.06 -18.62 6.32
C ARG A 180 14.59 -18.36 5.98
N TYR A 181 14.31 -17.41 5.11
CA TYR A 181 12.97 -17.00 4.69
C TYR A 181 12.66 -17.40 3.26
N ASP A 182 13.63 -17.33 2.39
CA ASP A 182 13.53 -17.60 0.96
C ASP A 182 14.76 -18.38 0.51
N PRO A 183 14.61 -19.61 -0.01
CA PRO A 183 15.76 -20.42 -0.44
C PRO A 183 16.57 -19.78 -1.59
N SER A 184 15.96 -18.85 -2.34
CA SER A 184 16.58 -18.14 -3.47
C SER A 184 16.36 -16.63 -3.37
N PRO A 185 17.02 -15.92 -2.42
CA PRO A 185 16.89 -14.47 -2.31
C PRO A 185 17.37 -13.79 -3.59
N ILE A 186 16.77 -12.64 -3.90
CA ILE A 186 17.16 -11.81 -5.04
C ILE A 186 18.44 -11.06 -4.69
N ILE A 187 19.41 -11.09 -5.60
CA ILE A 187 20.56 -10.19 -5.63
C ILE A 187 20.30 -9.21 -6.77
N GLN A 188 20.28 -7.92 -6.48
CA GLN A 188 20.05 -6.89 -7.51
C GLN A 188 20.94 -5.67 -7.31
N GLU A 189 21.13 -4.89 -8.36
CA GLU A 189 21.82 -3.62 -8.26
C GLU A 189 21.12 -2.69 -7.24
N LYS A 190 21.90 -1.90 -6.55
CA LYS A 190 21.38 -0.84 -5.68
C LYS A 190 21.04 0.38 -6.53
N VAL A 191 19.77 0.54 -6.85
CA VAL A 191 19.30 1.70 -7.62
C VAL A 191 19.34 2.96 -6.78
N GLU A 192 19.98 4.01 -7.31
CA GLU A 192 19.99 5.35 -6.72
C GLU A 192 18.79 6.17 -7.28
N GLY A 193 18.45 7.24 -6.56
CA GLY A 193 17.35 8.14 -6.92
C GLY A 193 16.22 8.14 -5.90
N ASP A 194 15.20 8.93 -6.19
CA ASP A 194 14.02 9.06 -5.34
C ASP A 194 13.12 7.83 -5.47
N GLY A 195 12.48 7.45 -4.36
CA GLY A 195 11.41 6.47 -4.37
C GLY A 195 10.11 7.12 -4.85
N GLU A 196 9.43 6.48 -5.79
CA GLU A 196 8.18 6.95 -6.38
C GLU A 196 7.14 5.85 -6.34
N GLY A 197 5.87 6.22 -6.39
CA GLY A 197 4.78 5.27 -6.49
C GLY A 197 3.73 5.74 -7.49
N VAL A 198 3.33 4.84 -8.37
CA VAL A 198 2.15 4.99 -9.21
C VAL A 198 1.08 4.08 -8.66
N SER A 199 0.02 4.69 -8.15
CA SER A 199 -1.10 3.96 -7.57
C SER A 199 -2.28 4.01 -8.53
N VAL A 200 -2.92 2.87 -8.75
CA VAL A 200 -3.97 2.73 -9.76
C VAL A 200 -5.19 1.99 -9.23
N LEU A 201 -6.33 2.27 -9.82
CA LEU A 201 -7.53 1.44 -9.81
C LEU A 201 -7.69 0.87 -11.22
N MET A 202 -7.67 -0.46 -11.33
CA MET A 202 -7.93 -1.21 -12.55
C MET A 202 -9.29 -1.91 -12.43
N ALA A 203 -10.18 -1.67 -13.38
CA ALA A 203 -11.44 -2.40 -13.50
C ALA A 203 -11.22 -3.78 -14.15
N GLU A 204 -12.28 -4.55 -14.30
CA GLU A 204 -12.25 -5.81 -15.06
C GLU A 204 -11.71 -5.61 -16.47
N GLY A 205 -11.03 -6.64 -17.00
CA GLY A 205 -10.30 -6.55 -18.28
C GLY A 205 -9.08 -5.65 -18.20
N SER A 206 -8.55 -5.40 -17.01
CA SER A 206 -7.36 -4.56 -16.76
C SER A 206 -7.49 -3.14 -17.30
N ARG A 207 -8.69 -2.58 -17.27
CA ARG A 207 -8.96 -1.21 -17.73
C ARG A 207 -8.60 -0.20 -16.63
N LEU A 208 -7.74 0.75 -16.95
CA LEU A 208 -7.37 1.83 -16.04
C LEU A 208 -8.56 2.75 -15.76
N VAL A 209 -8.85 3.00 -14.49
CA VAL A 209 -9.96 3.86 -14.02
C VAL A 209 -9.43 5.11 -13.33
N ARG A 210 -8.43 4.95 -12.46
CA ARG A 210 -7.78 6.07 -11.74
C ARG A 210 -6.28 5.79 -11.64
N ALA A 211 -5.50 6.88 -11.65
CA ALA A 211 -4.07 6.84 -11.35
C ALA A 211 -3.66 8.06 -10.52
N ILE A 212 -2.69 7.91 -9.64
CA ILE A 212 -2.02 8.99 -8.93
C ILE A 212 -0.54 8.66 -8.79
N CYS A 213 0.32 9.62 -9.13
CA CYS A 213 1.76 9.50 -8.91
C CYS A 213 2.16 10.29 -7.66
N HIS A 214 3.13 9.75 -6.94
CA HIS A 214 3.74 10.47 -5.84
C HIS A 214 5.23 10.16 -5.73
N ARG A 215 5.99 11.13 -5.23
CA ARG A 215 7.39 10.96 -4.88
C ARG A 215 7.58 11.00 -3.36
N ARG A 216 8.43 10.12 -2.85
CA ARG A 216 8.82 10.08 -1.44
C ARG A 216 9.85 11.17 -1.16
N LEU A 217 9.54 12.07 -0.24
CA LEU A 217 10.48 13.11 0.22
C LEU A 217 11.31 12.60 1.41
N ARG A 218 10.70 11.74 2.25
CA ARG A 218 11.36 11.04 3.36
C ARG A 218 10.71 9.69 3.59
N GLU A 219 11.50 8.76 4.08
CA GLU A 219 11.10 7.39 4.43
C GLU A 219 11.76 6.98 5.75
N PHE A 220 11.17 6.01 6.45
CA PHE A 220 11.73 5.49 7.69
C PHE A 220 11.74 3.95 7.68
N PRO A 221 12.93 3.32 7.92
CA PRO A 221 14.25 3.93 8.09
C PRO A 221 14.71 4.66 6.82
N ALA A 222 15.63 5.64 6.99
CA ALA A 222 16.14 6.47 5.88
C ALA A 222 16.99 5.71 4.83
N SER A 223 17.32 4.46 5.12
CA SER A 223 18.00 3.55 4.16
C SER A 223 17.04 2.93 3.15
N GLY A 224 15.74 3.02 3.37
CA GLY A 224 14.66 2.47 2.56
C GLY A 224 13.54 1.94 3.47
N GLY A 225 12.36 2.49 3.34
CA GLY A 225 11.22 2.12 4.16
C GLY A 225 9.92 2.77 3.68
N PRO A 226 8.83 2.64 4.42
CA PRO A 226 7.58 3.31 4.07
C PRO A 226 7.75 4.83 4.08
N SER A 227 7.07 5.49 3.14
CA SER A 227 7.05 6.95 3.05
C SER A 227 6.50 7.59 4.32
N THR A 228 7.23 8.59 4.84
CA THR A 228 6.83 9.43 5.98
C THR A 228 6.43 10.83 5.56
N CYS A 229 6.99 11.32 4.45
CA CYS A 229 6.61 12.55 3.79
C CYS A 229 6.65 12.32 2.27
N CYS A 230 5.64 12.78 1.56
CA CYS A 230 5.50 12.60 0.12
C CYS A 230 4.85 13.82 -0.54
N VAL A 231 4.99 13.89 -1.86
CA VAL A 231 4.42 14.93 -2.72
C VAL A 231 3.72 14.27 -3.91
N THR A 232 2.56 14.79 -4.30
CA THR A 232 1.90 14.37 -5.54
C THR A 232 2.64 14.93 -6.76
N GLU A 233 2.84 14.07 -7.73
CA GLU A 233 3.43 14.42 -9.04
C GLU A 233 2.56 13.83 -10.14
N TYR A 234 2.83 14.14 -11.38
CA TYR A 234 2.20 13.51 -12.53
C TYR A 234 3.28 13.10 -13.54
N ASP A 235 3.24 11.84 -13.93
CA ASP A 235 4.14 11.24 -14.92
C ASP A 235 3.33 10.26 -15.78
N ALA A 236 2.99 10.68 -16.99
CA ALA A 236 2.17 9.90 -17.91
C ALA A 236 2.86 8.60 -18.35
N ASP A 237 4.18 8.63 -18.51
CA ASP A 237 4.94 7.44 -18.93
C ASP A 237 4.93 6.39 -17.82
N LYS A 238 5.17 6.76 -16.58
CA LYS A 238 5.09 5.83 -15.44
C LYS A 238 3.66 5.29 -15.23
N VAL A 239 2.62 6.10 -15.46
CA VAL A 239 1.23 5.62 -15.41
C VAL A 239 1.00 4.57 -16.49
N ARG A 240 1.47 4.80 -17.73
CA ARG A 240 1.38 3.84 -18.83
C ARG A 240 2.14 2.56 -18.50
N GLU A 241 3.38 2.65 -18.03
CA GLU A 241 4.22 1.51 -17.65
C GLU A 241 3.57 0.67 -16.55
N ALA A 242 3.02 1.32 -15.53
CA ALA A 242 2.32 0.64 -14.45
C ALA A 242 1.05 -0.07 -14.93
N ALA A 243 0.25 0.59 -15.78
CA ALA A 243 -0.96 0.00 -16.35
C ALA A 243 -0.64 -1.18 -17.29
N GLU A 244 0.38 -1.06 -18.12
CA GLU A 244 0.85 -2.10 -19.02
C GLU A 244 1.33 -3.34 -18.27
N LEU A 245 2.16 -3.15 -17.23
CA LEU A 245 2.64 -4.22 -16.37
C LEU A 245 1.48 -4.96 -15.69
N LEU A 246 0.53 -4.23 -15.10
CA LEU A 246 -0.62 -4.82 -14.43
C LEU A 246 -1.56 -5.54 -15.42
N SER A 247 -1.73 -4.98 -16.61
CA SER A 247 -2.53 -5.61 -17.68
C SER A 247 -1.91 -6.92 -18.18
N TYR A 248 -0.58 -7.03 -18.22
CA TYR A 248 0.10 -8.29 -18.55
C TYR A 248 -0.30 -9.45 -17.63
N PHE A 249 -0.59 -9.16 -16.36
CA PHE A 249 -1.07 -10.15 -15.39
C PHE A 249 -2.59 -10.30 -15.36
N GLY A 250 -3.34 -9.55 -16.17
CA GLY A 250 -4.80 -9.55 -16.10
C GLY A 250 -5.36 -8.98 -14.79
N PHE A 251 -4.63 -8.03 -14.16
CA PHE A 251 -4.97 -7.52 -12.84
C PHE A 251 -6.21 -6.62 -12.86
N SER A 252 -7.08 -6.82 -11.86
CA SER A 252 -8.17 -5.90 -11.49
C SER A 252 -8.12 -5.61 -9.99
N GLY A 253 -8.42 -4.37 -9.60
CA GLY A 253 -8.38 -3.91 -8.21
C GLY A 253 -7.50 -2.69 -8.00
N LEU A 254 -7.08 -2.51 -6.75
CA LEU A 254 -6.22 -1.42 -6.32
C LEU A 254 -4.77 -1.91 -6.20
N ALA A 255 -3.83 -1.21 -6.83
CA ALA A 255 -2.41 -1.53 -6.73
C ALA A 255 -1.55 -0.27 -6.68
N MET A 256 -0.32 -0.42 -6.19
CA MET A 256 0.74 0.56 -6.31
C MET A 256 1.98 -0.11 -6.91
N VAL A 257 2.44 0.43 -8.02
CA VAL A 257 3.73 0.07 -8.62
C VAL A 257 4.79 1.01 -8.06
N GLU A 258 5.82 0.45 -7.45
CA GLU A 258 6.92 1.23 -6.86
C GLU A 258 8.07 1.37 -7.85
N PHE A 259 8.54 2.60 -8.01
CA PHE A 259 9.67 2.97 -8.83
C PHE A 259 10.80 3.55 -7.99
N LYS A 260 12.00 3.44 -8.49
CA LYS A 260 13.19 4.16 -7.99
C LYS A 260 14.14 4.43 -9.12
N GLY A 261 14.57 5.68 -9.26
CA GLY A 261 15.45 6.07 -10.36
C GLY A 261 14.92 5.66 -11.75
N GLY A 262 13.60 5.72 -11.94
CA GLY A 262 12.92 5.32 -13.17
C GLY A 262 12.78 3.80 -13.39
N ARG A 263 13.14 2.95 -12.42
CA ARG A 263 13.05 1.49 -12.54
C ARG A 263 11.97 0.92 -11.63
N ILE A 264 11.21 -0.06 -12.13
CA ILE A 264 10.17 -0.77 -11.38
C ILE A 264 10.83 -1.68 -10.34
N LEU A 265 10.54 -1.45 -9.06
CA LEU A 265 11.09 -2.25 -7.95
C LEU A 265 10.18 -3.39 -7.52
N GLU A 266 8.88 -3.14 -7.41
CA GLU A 266 7.87 -4.09 -6.95
C GLU A 266 6.46 -3.59 -7.21
N VAL A 267 5.50 -4.48 -7.13
CA VAL A 267 4.07 -4.19 -7.12
C VAL A 267 3.49 -4.51 -5.74
N ASN A 268 2.66 -3.63 -5.24
CA ASN A 268 1.82 -3.85 -4.08
C ASN A 268 0.36 -3.96 -4.56
N PRO A 269 -0.17 -5.18 -4.84
CA PRO A 269 -1.50 -5.36 -5.43
C PRO A 269 -2.62 -5.22 -4.39
N ARG A 270 -2.62 -4.12 -3.65
CA ARG A 270 -3.53 -3.79 -2.55
C ARG A 270 -3.52 -2.29 -2.27
N VAL A 271 -4.41 -1.85 -1.39
CA VAL A 271 -4.37 -0.48 -0.86
C VAL A 271 -3.01 -0.21 -0.20
N TRP A 272 -2.40 0.90 -0.51
CA TRP A 272 -1.04 1.27 -0.15
C TRP A 272 -0.94 2.17 1.09
N GLY A 273 0.22 2.23 1.68
CA GLY A 273 0.44 2.97 2.92
C GLY A 273 0.32 4.50 2.79
N THR A 274 0.51 5.06 1.59
CA THR A 274 0.30 6.48 1.28
C THR A 274 -1.11 6.79 0.76
N PHE A 275 -2.06 5.87 0.86
CA PHE A 275 -3.46 6.07 0.45
C PHE A 275 -4.10 7.36 1.00
N PRO A 276 -3.79 7.83 2.24
CA PRO A 276 -4.26 9.13 2.70
C PRO A 276 -3.90 10.31 1.78
N LEU A 277 -2.76 10.26 1.05
CA LEU A 277 -2.41 11.26 0.06
C LEU A 277 -3.39 11.27 -1.12
N THR A 278 -3.83 10.10 -1.55
CA THR A 278 -4.82 9.92 -2.63
C THR A 278 -6.13 10.65 -2.31
N VAL A 279 -6.61 10.47 -1.07
CA VAL A 279 -7.82 11.15 -0.58
C VAL A 279 -7.59 12.66 -0.39
N PHE A 280 -6.42 13.02 0.13
CA PHE A 280 -6.04 14.42 0.35
C PHE A 280 -5.91 15.21 -0.96
N ALA A 281 -5.43 14.56 -2.02
CA ALA A 281 -5.30 15.14 -3.35
C ALA A 281 -6.60 15.14 -4.18
N GLY A 282 -7.69 14.59 -3.66
CA GLY A 282 -8.99 14.55 -4.32
C GLY A 282 -9.04 13.61 -5.53
N ALA A 283 -8.23 12.55 -5.56
CA ALA A 283 -8.12 11.65 -6.72
C ALA A 283 -9.35 10.73 -6.93
N GLY A 284 -10.32 10.70 -6.01
CA GLY A 284 -11.63 10.06 -6.18
C GLY A 284 -11.60 8.54 -6.31
N PHE A 285 -10.64 7.87 -5.66
CA PHE A 285 -10.48 6.42 -5.77
C PHE A 285 -11.61 5.64 -5.12
N CYS A 286 -12.06 6.03 -3.93
CA CYS A 286 -13.10 5.31 -3.20
C CYS A 286 -14.43 5.34 -3.95
N GLU A 287 -14.86 6.52 -4.40
CA GLU A 287 -16.12 6.64 -5.16
C GLU A 287 -16.02 5.88 -6.49
N SER A 288 -14.92 6.03 -7.22
CA SER A 288 -14.70 5.31 -8.48
C SER A 288 -14.69 3.79 -8.28
N TYR A 289 -14.06 3.31 -7.20
CA TYR A 289 -14.07 1.90 -6.84
C TYR A 289 -15.49 1.39 -6.59
N ALA A 290 -16.29 2.11 -5.79
CA ALA A 290 -17.64 1.69 -5.47
C ALA A 290 -18.55 1.66 -6.71
N ARG A 291 -18.44 2.63 -7.60
CA ARG A 291 -19.20 2.70 -8.84
C ARG A 291 -18.84 1.56 -9.79
N GLU A 292 -17.55 1.35 -10.05
CA GLU A 292 -17.06 0.24 -10.88
C GLU A 292 -17.43 -1.13 -10.30
N ALA A 293 -17.23 -1.34 -9.00
CA ALA A 293 -17.60 -2.58 -8.32
C ALA A 293 -19.09 -2.89 -8.47
N SER A 294 -19.91 -1.85 -8.62
CA SER A 294 -21.37 -1.96 -8.79
C SER A 294 -21.81 -2.09 -10.25
N GLY A 295 -20.88 -2.26 -11.17
CA GLY A 295 -21.16 -2.42 -12.58
C GLY A 295 -21.35 -1.09 -13.35
N GLU A 296 -21.11 0.06 -12.71
CA GLU A 296 -21.13 1.35 -13.39
C GLU A 296 -19.77 1.62 -14.07
N HIS A 297 -19.78 1.92 -15.37
CA HIS A 297 -18.56 2.24 -16.09
C HIS A 297 -18.07 3.64 -15.73
N VAL A 298 -16.89 3.74 -15.11
CA VAL A 298 -16.21 5.01 -14.78
C VAL A 298 -15.09 5.25 -15.78
N ALA A 299 -15.20 6.32 -16.56
CA ALA A 299 -14.16 6.70 -17.52
C ALA A 299 -12.86 7.08 -16.79
N TYR A 300 -11.71 6.74 -17.38
CA TYR A 300 -10.43 7.23 -16.93
C TYR A 300 -10.36 8.74 -17.11
N ALA A 301 -10.02 9.43 -16.02
CA ALA A 301 -9.75 10.86 -16.04
C ALA A 301 -8.26 11.08 -15.76
N GLU A 302 -7.54 11.43 -16.80
CA GLU A 302 -6.13 11.75 -16.70
C GLU A 302 -5.92 12.98 -15.79
N ARG A 303 -4.97 12.85 -14.84
CA ARG A 303 -4.55 13.95 -13.98
C ARG A 303 -5.71 14.63 -13.21
N ASN A 304 -6.63 13.85 -12.68
CA ASN A 304 -7.80 14.34 -11.93
C ASN A 304 -7.53 14.67 -10.45
N TYR A 305 -6.30 14.99 -10.09
CA TYR A 305 -5.89 15.32 -8.73
C TYR A 305 -4.92 16.50 -8.69
N GLU A 306 -4.79 17.12 -7.53
CA GLU A 306 -3.86 18.22 -7.31
C GLU A 306 -2.40 17.72 -7.28
N THR A 307 -1.52 18.31 -8.09
CA THR A 307 -0.08 18.02 -8.12
C THR A 307 0.72 19.03 -7.30
N GLY A 308 1.89 18.62 -6.81
CA GLY A 308 2.72 19.45 -5.91
C GLY A 308 2.24 19.49 -4.47
N LEU A 309 1.18 18.76 -4.16
CA LEU A 309 0.59 18.71 -2.84
C LEU A 309 1.44 17.82 -1.91
N ARG A 310 1.94 18.40 -0.83
CA ARG A 310 2.79 17.71 0.15
C ARG A 310 1.96 17.22 1.34
N MET A 311 2.28 16.02 1.81
CA MET A 311 1.66 15.40 2.96
C MET A 311 2.69 14.62 3.78
N ARG A 312 2.50 14.54 5.09
CA ARG A 312 3.35 13.74 5.98
C ARG A 312 2.56 12.97 7.02
N PHE A 313 3.22 12.01 7.63
CA PHE A 313 2.80 11.30 8.83
C PHE A 313 3.71 11.72 9.98
N ALA A 314 3.29 12.68 10.80
CA ALA A 314 4.15 13.44 11.71
C ALA A 314 5.03 12.57 12.62
N VAL A 315 4.47 11.53 13.25
CA VAL A 315 5.23 10.67 14.18
C VAL A 315 6.34 9.92 13.44
N ASN A 316 6.01 9.30 12.30
CA ASN A 316 6.99 8.59 11.48
C ASN A 316 8.01 9.53 10.85
N ASP A 317 7.58 10.74 10.48
CA ASP A 317 8.43 11.74 9.85
C ASP A 317 9.44 12.35 10.83
N LEU A 318 9.07 12.50 12.09
CA LEU A 318 10.02 12.84 13.16
C LEU A 318 11.07 11.74 13.37
N ALA A 319 10.65 10.47 13.36
CA ALA A 319 11.58 9.35 13.45
C ALA A 319 12.54 9.30 12.25
N ALA A 320 12.03 9.55 11.04
CA ALA A 320 12.85 9.68 9.83
C ALA A 320 13.84 10.83 9.92
N SER A 321 13.40 11.99 10.41
CA SER A 321 14.27 13.17 10.60
C SER A 321 15.38 12.89 11.60
N ALA A 322 15.08 12.23 12.72
CA ALA A 322 16.07 11.82 13.70
C ALA A 322 17.07 10.79 13.14
N ASP A 323 16.61 9.82 12.33
CA ASP A 323 17.49 8.86 11.66
C ASP A 323 18.43 9.54 10.65
N LEU A 324 17.93 10.52 9.89
CA LEU A 324 18.74 11.34 8.98
C LEU A 324 19.83 12.11 9.72
N LEU A 325 19.50 12.73 10.87
CA LEU A 325 20.50 13.43 11.70
C LEU A 325 21.57 12.48 12.22
N ARG A 326 21.19 11.28 12.71
CA ARG A 326 22.14 10.25 13.19
C ARG A 326 23.08 9.77 12.08
N ARG A 327 22.63 9.77 10.83
CA ARG A 327 23.41 9.41 9.63
C ARG A 327 24.24 10.58 9.06
N GLY A 328 24.32 11.71 9.77
CA GLY A 328 25.07 12.90 9.32
C GLY A 328 24.38 13.70 8.21
N ARG A 329 23.16 13.36 7.80
CA ARG A 329 22.38 14.11 6.79
C ARG A 329 21.65 15.28 7.44
N VAL A 330 22.44 16.21 8.03
CA VAL A 330 21.94 17.27 8.92
C VAL A 330 20.90 18.17 8.24
N ALA A 331 21.20 18.66 7.02
CA ALA A 331 20.28 19.55 6.31
C ALA A 331 18.90 18.89 6.05
N ALA A 332 18.89 17.63 5.62
CA ALA A 332 17.66 16.87 5.38
C ALA A 332 16.87 16.60 6.67
N GLY A 333 17.57 16.27 7.76
CA GLY A 333 16.96 16.05 9.07
C GLY A 333 16.32 17.31 9.63
N LEU A 334 17.02 18.46 9.55
CA LEU A 334 16.49 19.77 9.98
C LEU A 334 15.29 20.20 9.12
N THR A 335 15.35 19.98 7.80
CA THR A 335 14.19 20.23 6.91
C THR A 335 12.98 19.44 7.36
N GLY A 336 13.15 18.15 7.70
CA GLY A 336 12.05 17.32 8.20
C GLY A 336 11.43 17.86 9.51
N ILE A 337 12.24 18.41 10.40
CA ILE A 337 11.75 19.08 11.62
C ILE A 337 10.98 20.36 11.28
N LEU A 338 11.48 21.19 10.38
CA LEU A 338 10.80 22.41 9.94
C LEU A 338 9.49 22.13 9.21
N ASP A 339 9.41 21.02 8.48
CA ASP A 339 8.20 20.58 7.80
C ASP A 339 7.06 20.24 8.77
N LEU A 340 7.33 20.09 10.08
CA LEU A 340 6.28 19.99 11.11
C LEU A 340 5.31 21.17 11.09
N PHE A 341 5.79 22.32 10.68
CA PHE A 341 5.02 23.55 10.63
C PHE A 341 4.55 23.91 9.21
N ARG A 342 5.09 23.25 8.16
CA ARG A 342 4.90 23.65 6.76
C ARG A 342 4.11 22.63 5.96
N VAL A 343 4.22 21.33 6.33
CA VAL A 343 3.58 20.24 5.59
C VAL A 343 2.43 19.66 6.41
N PRO A 344 1.22 19.60 5.87
CA PRO A 344 0.05 19.10 6.58
C PRO A 344 0.19 17.62 6.94
N GLU A 345 -0.40 17.25 8.08
CA GLU A 345 -0.54 15.86 8.53
C GLU A 345 -1.65 15.17 7.75
N GLY A 346 -1.34 14.07 7.09
CA GLY A 346 -2.24 13.39 6.16
C GLY A 346 -3.51 12.78 6.78
N LEU A 347 -3.50 12.54 8.08
CA LEU A 347 -4.66 12.01 8.80
C LEU A 347 -5.37 13.07 9.64
N ARG A 348 -4.88 14.32 9.67
CA ARG A 348 -5.54 15.40 10.39
C ARG A 348 -6.75 15.89 9.59
N ASP A 349 -7.93 15.78 10.21
CA ASP A 349 -9.18 16.28 9.66
C ASP A 349 -9.87 17.14 10.73
N PRO A 350 -10.09 18.46 10.47
CA PRO A 350 -10.78 19.33 11.41
C PRO A 350 -12.21 18.87 11.75
N GLY A 351 -12.87 18.20 10.81
CA GLY A 351 -14.19 17.64 10.95
C GLY A 351 -14.26 16.29 11.65
N ASP A 352 -13.11 15.59 11.82
CA ASP A 352 -13.05 14.23 12.37
C ASP A 352 -11.82 14.04 13.29
N LYS A 353 -11.76 14.86 14.34
CA LYS A 353 -10.59 14.93 15.23
C LYS A 353 -10.39 13.70 16.11
N LYS A 354 -11.48 12.95 16.42
CA LYS A 354 -11.40 11.82 17.36
C LYS A 354 -10.57 10.66 16.80
N ALA A 355 -10.80 10.27 15.54
CA ALA A 355 -10.03 9.21 14.88
C ALA A 355 -8.54 9.56 14.82
N PHE A 356 -8.20 10.80 14.47
CA PHE A 356 -6.81 11.27 14.45
C PHE A 356 -6.15 11.24 15.84
N ARG A 357 -6.82 11.75 16.88
CA ARG A 357 -6.28 11.71 18.25
C ARG A 357 -6.03 10.28 18.73
N ARG A 358 -6.93 9.36 18.40
CA ARG A 358 -6.77 7.95 18.75
C ARG A 358 -5.62 7.31 17.98
N TYR A 359 -5.47 7.64 16.69
CA TYR A 359 -4.34 7.20 15.88
C TYR A 359 -3.00 7.64 16.49
N ILE A 360 -2.84 8.90 16.87
CA ILE A 360 -1.61 9.39 17.52
C ILE A 360 -1.36 8.66 18.84
N ARG A 361 -2.39 8.48 19.67
CA ARG A 361 -2.25 7.74 20.94
C ARG A 361 -1.79 6.30 20.73
N SER A 362 -2.33 5.60 19.74
CA SER A 362 -1.94 4.21 19.43
C SER A 362 -0.49 4.08 18.97
N TYR A 363 0.12 5.15 18.46
CA TYR A 363 1.55 5.19 18.14
C TYR A 363 2.44 5.46 19.33
N LEU A 364 1.98 6.29 20.27
CA LEU A 364 2.74 6.66 21.48
C LEU A 364 2.69 5.58 22.56
N SER A 365 1.76 4.63 22.47
CA SER A 365 1.61 3.49 23.40
C SER A 365 2.31 2.21 22.94
N ARG A 366 2.98 2.24 21.80
CA ARG A 366 3.85 1.16 21.27
C ARG A 366 5.31 1.40 21.60
#